data_791a9a5b58f1e45deecba54940db925d
#
_entry.id   791a9a5b58f1e45deecba54940db925d
#
_cell.length_a   1.000
_cell.length_b   1.000
_cell.length_c   1.000
_cell.angle_alpha   90.00
_cell.angle_beta   90.00
_cell.angle_gamma   90.00
#
_symmetry.space_group_name_H-M   'P 1'
#
loop_
_entity.id
_entity.type
_entity.pdbx_description
1 polymer ?
#
loop_
_entity_poly.entity_id
_entity_poly.type
_entity_poly.pdbx_seq_one_letter_code
_entity_poly.pdbx_strand_id
1 'polypeptide(L)'
;PAEGKWDFTKNNATVTITNAGTEAWRVNLKQKNVTLKKGAVYEVKATLTSDVDRTAEFACMDSGSSNWYVQDEVNLITLKANEPTKVTFKVGVGDGKTDNGAYIGFNLGKISEDTPDASVIMIDDVSMIKISGEDSGDAEEPEEPGKPSVSGNNILRDSEFENGNWHGDWGLYSTDDKEVKIENGSAVADLKSVGTDPWSAQLKQENIAFEAGAKYILKMTVNAEVSRIINVQFNTSTDGYIAGTDIELAEGDNVIEQEITVEADKETVENGIFKINLGKINDQDTPAGKLVFHNVALVKVNKEN
;
A
#
# COMPACT_ATOMS: atom_id res chain seq x y z
N PRO A 1 27.76 -14.53 -15.64
CA PRO A 1 26.67 -14.24 -14.71
C PRO A 1 25.77 -13.16 -15.29
N ALA A 2 24.49 -13.13 -14.91
CA ALA A 2 23.57 -12.03 -15.28
C ALA A 2 24.08 -10.72 -14.69
N GLU A 3 23.93 -9.63 -15.44
CA GLU A 3 24.36 -8.30 -15.04
C GLU A 3 23.27 -7.27 -15.41
N GLY A 4 22.85 -6.47 -14.45
CA GLY A 4 21.88 -5.40 -14.65
C GLY A 4 21.98 -4.34 -13.56
N LYS A 5 21.64 -3.11 -13.93
CA LYS A 5 21.58 -1.96 -13.02
C LYS A 5 20.14 -1.48 -12.93
N TRP A 6 19.61 -1.43 -11.72
CA TRP A 6 18.29 -0.90 -11.42
C TRP A 6 18.35 0.59 -11.11
N ASP A 7 17.33 1.30 -11.61
CA ASP A 7 17.02 2.67 -11.25
C ASP A 7 15.53 2.74 -10.87
N PHE A 8 15.23 3.33 -9.72
CA PHE A 8 13.88 3.43 -9.17
C PHE A 8 13.49 4.90 -9.07
N THR A 9 12.35 5.22 -9.66
CA THR A 9 11.71 6.53 -9.48
C THR A 9 10.45 6.38 -8.62
N LYS A 10 9.77 7.49 -8.34
CA LYS A 10 8.51 7.44 -7.58
C LYS A 10 7.45 6.53 -8.24
N ASN A 11 7.45 6.40 -9.57
CA ASN A 11 6.36 5.76 -10.30
C ASN A 11 6.78 4.54 -11.11
N ASN A 12 8.08 4.30 -11.34
CA ASN A 12 8.54 3.16 -12.14
C ASN A 12 9.88 2.58 -11.66
N ALA A 13 10.14 1.36 -12.10
CA ALA A 13 11.43 0.70 -11.97
C ALA A 13 12.01 0.48 -13.38
N THR A 14 13.23 0.94 -13.62
CA THR A 14 13.95 0.71 -14.87
C THR A 14 15.18 -0.14 -14.63
N VAL A 15 15.37 -1.19 -15.43
CA VAL A 15 16.60 -1.98 -15.43
C VAL A 15 17.34 -1.84 -16.74
N THR A 16 18.64 -1.53 -16.67
CA THR A 16 19.57 -1.67 -17.77
C THR A 16 20.28 -3.01 -17.64
N ILE A 17 19.94 -3.97 -18.49
CA ILE A 17 20.52 -5.31 -18.53
C ILE A 17 21.68 -5.27 -19.53
N THR A 18 22.85 -5.72 -19.10
CA THR A 18 24.03 -5.87 -19.97
C THR A 18 24.33 -7.33 -20.25
N ASN A 19 23.78 -8.25 -19.45
CA ASN A 19 23.84 -9.68 -19.66
C ASN A 19 22.62 -10.34 -19.03
N ALA A 20 21.77 -10.98 -19.83
CA ALA A 20 20.53 -11.62 -19.38
C ALA A 20 20.77 -12.90 -18.54
N GLY A 21 22.00 -13.45 -18.57
CA GLY A 21 22.34 -14.67 -17.86
C GLY A 21 21.85 -15.93 -18.58
N THR A 22 21.62 -17.00 -17.82
CA THR A 22 21.25 -18.32 -18.35
C THR A 22 19.80 -18.71 -18.05
N GLU A 23 19.13 -17.97 -17.17
CA GLU A 23 17.80 -18.30 -16.65
C GLU A 23 16.95 -17.04 -16.50
N ALA A 24 15.63 -17.18 -16.63
CA ALA A 24 14.68 -16.06 -16.55
C ALA A 24 14.81 -15.24 -15.25
N TRP A 25 14.96 -15.91 -14.11
CA TRP A 25 15.04 -15.29 -12.78
C TRP A 25 16.38 -14.66 -12.41
N ARG A 26 17.38 -14.73 -13.27
CA ARG A 26 18.71 -14.13 -13.02
C ARG A 26 18.66 -12.61 -12.99
N VAL A 27 17.74 -12.01 -13.73
CA VAL A 27 17.37 -10.60 -13.61
C VAL A 27 15.89 -10.56 -13.28
N ASN A 28 15.51 -10.00 -12.13
CA ASN A 28 14.11 -9.94 -11.74
C ASN A 28 13.80 -8.74 -10.84
N LEU A 29 12.55 -8.26 -10.92
CA LEU A 29 11.94 -7.37 -9.96
C LEU A 29 10.93 -8.19 -9.15
N LYS A 30 11.04 -8.20 -7.82
CA LYS A 30 10.15 -8.96 -6.94
C LYS A 30 9.68 -8.14 -5.75
N GLN A 31 8.39 -8.18 -5.49
CA GLN A 31 7.81 -7.82 -4.21
C GLN A 31 7.58 -9.11 -3.41
N LYS A 32 8.20 -9.19 -2.24
CA LYS A 32 8.08 -10.32 -1.30
C LYS A 32 7.04 -10.03 -0.22
N ASN A 33 6.70 -11.07 0.55
CA ASN A 33 5.76 -11.02 1.69
C ASN A 33 4.36 -10.54 1.26
N VAL A 34 3.92 -10.99 0.09
CA VAL A 34 2.57 -10.76 -0.39
C VAL A 34 1.64 -11.80 0.24
N THR A 35 0.56 -11.37 0.86
CA THR A 35 -0.45 -12.27 1.41
C THR A 35 -1.47 -12.66 0.34
N LEU A 36 -1.55 -13.96 0.04
CA LEU A 36 -2.57 -14.56 -0.80
C LEU A 36 -3.54 -15.37 0.07
N LYS A 37 -4.74 -14.86 0.31
CA LYS A 37 -5.75 -15.54 1.13
C LYS A 37 -6.33 -16.77 0.41
N LYS A 38 -6.61 -17.83 1.17
CA LYS A 38 -7.28 -19.04 0.68
C LYS A 38 -8.58 -18.68 -0.06
N GLY A 39 -8.79 -19.26 -1.23
CA GLY A 39 -10.00 -19.07 -2.05
C GLY A 39 -10.12 -17.70 -2.70
N ALA A 40 -9.22 -16.76 -2.40
CA ALA A 40 -9.22 -15.46 -3.03
C ALA A 40 -8.50 -15.49 -4.38
N VAL A 41 -8.99 -14.70 -5.34
CA VAL A 41 -8.32 -14.42 -6.61
C VAL A 41 -8.01 -12.95 -6.67
N TYR A 42 -6.79 -12.66 -7.07
CA TYR A 42 -6.29 -11.29 -7.23
C TYR A 42 -5.99 -11.04 -8.71
N GLU A 43 -6.22 -9.81 -9.16
CA GLU A 43 -5.81 -9.31 -10.46
C GLU A 43 -4.56 -8.45 -10.29
N VAL A 44 -3.49 -8.80 -11.01
CA VAL A 44 -2.24 -8.03 -11.07
C VAL A 44 -2.15 -7.37 -12.43
N LYS A 45 -1.96 -6.05 -12.46
CA LYS A 45 -1.76 -5.25 -13.68
C LYS A 45 -0.39 -4.61 -13.66
N ALA A 46 0.19 -4.42 -14.85
CA ALA A 46 1.42 -3.65 -15.03
C ALA A 46 1.52 -3.15 -16.47
N THR A 47 2.39 -2.17 -16.67
CA THR A 47 2.83 -1.71 -17.99
C THR A 47 4.33 -1.95 -18.11
N LEU A 48 4.77 -2.69 -19.14
CA LEU A 48 6.19 -2.93 -19.42
C LEU A 48 6.57 -2.31 -20.74
N THR A 49 7.73 -1.67 -20.79
CA THR A 49 8.31 -1.14 -22.04
C THR A 49 9.75 -1.59 -22.13
N SER A 50 10.15 -2.12 -23.30
CA SER A 50 11.53 -2.53 -23.59
C SER A 50 12.05 -1.76 -24.81
N ASP A 51 13.35 -1.46 -24.82
CA ASP A 51 14.00 -0.83 -25.98
C ASP A 51 14.26 -1.79 -27.16
N VAL A 52 14.09 -3.11 -26.93
CA VAL A 52 14.24 -4.16 -27.92
C VAL A 52 13.08 -5.15 -27.88
N ASP A 53 12.82 -5.87 -28.96
CA ASP A 53 11.90 -7.01 -28.95
C ASP A 53 12.43 -8.10 -28.03
N ARG A 54 11.60 -8.53 -27.07
CA ARG A 54 11.96 -9.61 -26.15
C ARG A 54 10.75 -10.20 -25.45
N THR A 55 10.99 -11.30 -24.71
CA THR A 55 10.01 -11.90 -23.79
C THR A 55 10.40 -11.62 -22.35
N ALA A 56 9.43 -11.33 -21.51
CA ALA A 56 9.50 -11.32 -20.06
C ALA A 56 8.56 -12.39 -19.49
N GLU A 57 8.68 -12.71 -18.21
CA GLU A 57 7.81 -13.67 -17.53
C GLU A 57 7.24 -13.05 -16.26
N PHE A 58 5.92 -13.16 -16.07
CA PHE A 58 5.31 -12.84 -14.79
C PHE A 58 5.38 -14.05 -13.86
N ALA A 59 5.71 -13.84 -12.58
CA ALA A 59 5.81 -14.87 -11.57
C ALA A 59 5.06 -14.48 -10.30
N CYS A 60 4.28 -15.42 -9.78
CA CYS A 60 3.71 -15.36 -8.44
C CYS A 60 3.89 -16.74 -7.81
N MET A 61 4.64 -16.80 -6.70
CA MET A 61 5.04 -18.07 -6.08
C MET A 61 5.14 -17.94 -4.56
N ASP A 62 5.19 -19.08 -3.87
CA ASP A 62 5.54 -19.12 -2.45
C ASP A 62 7.00 -18.66 -2.21
N SER A 63 7.34 -18.39 -0.95
CA SER A 63 8.68 -17.94 -0.54
C SER A 63 9.78 -18.92 -0.91
N GLY A 64 9.46 -20.22 -0.99
CA GLY A 64 10.38 -21.30 -1.36
C GLY A 64 10.51 -21.50 -2.86
N SER A 65 9.74 -20.78 -3.68
CA SER A 65 9.64 -20.93 -5.14
C SER A 65 9.28 -22.35 -5.57
N SER A 66 8.44 -23.02 -4.77
CA SER A 66 8.00 -24.40 -5.01
C SER A 66 6.58 -24.47 -5.59
N ASN A 67 5.73 -23.51 -5.27
CA ASN A 67 4.34 -23.47 -5.73
C ASN A 67 4.08 -22.21 -6.55
N TRP A 68 3.50 -22.40 -7.73
CA TRP A 68 3.03 -21.34 -8.61
C TRP A 68 1.59 -20.94 -8.25
N TYR A 69 1.33 -19.64 -8.20
CA TYR A 69 0.02 -19.06 -7.89
C TYR A 69 -0.60 -18.29 -9.06
N VAL A 70 0.08 -18.25 -10.22
CA VAL A 70 -0.49 -17.69 -11.45
C VAL A 70 -1.56 -18.65 -11.96
N GLN A 71 -2.76 -18.15 -12.20
CA GLN A 71 -3.93 -18.93 -12.65
C GLN A 71 -4.14 -18.87 -14.16
N ASP A 72 -3.46 -17.96 -14.86
CA ASP A 72 -3.51 -17.86 -16.31
C ASP A 72 -2.64 -18.95 -16.95
N GLU A 73 -3.09 -19.48 -18.09
CA GLU A 73 -2.37 -20.51 -18.83
C GLU A 73 -1.02 -20.03 -19.38
N VAL A 74 -0.91 -18.72 -19.63
CA VAL A 74 0.29 -18.09 -20.18
C VAL A 74 0.73 -16.95 -19.26
N ASN A 75 1.94 -17.05 -18.73
CA ASN A 75 2.58 -16.02 -17.91
C ASN A 75 3.72 -15.30 -18.63
N LEU A 76 3.94 -15.63 -19.93
CA LEU A 76 4.94 -14.98 -20.76
C LEU A 76 4.38 -13.68 -21.39
N ILE A 77 5.23 -12.67 -21.43
CA ILE A 77 4.91 -11.32 -21.90
C ILE A 77 5.79 -11.03 -23.12
N THR A 78 5.17 -10.88 -24.29
CA THR A 78 5.90 -10.45 -25.50
C THR A 78 5.99 -8.93 -25.53
N LEU A 79 7.19 -8.39 -25.49
CA LEU A 79 7.48 -6.97 -25.57
C LEU A 79 7.99 -6.62 -26.96
N LYS A 80 7.42 -5.57 -27.55
CA LYS A 80 7.89 -4.94 -28.79
C LYS A 80 8.73 -3.72 -28.48
N ALA A 81 9.79 -3.52 -29.24
CA ALA A 81 10.74 -2.43 -29.02
C ALA A 81 10.05 -1.07 -28.97
N ASN A 82 10.21 -0.36 -27.84
CA ASN A 82 9.67 0.97 -27.58
C ASN A 82 8.12 1.06 -27.55
N GLU A 83 7.41 -0.08 -27.45
CA GLU A 83 5.95 -0.11 -27.33
C GLU A 83 5.55 -0.48 -25.89
N PRO A 84 4.74 0.36 -25.20
CA PRO A 84 4.21 -0.01 -23.88
C PRO A 84 3.25 -1.20 -23.98
N THR A 85 3.54 -2.26 -23.25
CA THR A 85 2.71 -3.48 -23.18
C THR A 85 1.99 -3.52 -21.83
N LYS A 86 0.66 -3.40 -21.85
CA LYS A 86 -0.17 -3.57 -20.66
C LYS A 86 -0.50 -5.04 -20.47
N VAL A 87 -0.29 -5.53 -19.26
CA VAL A 87 -0.53 -6.92 -18.88
C VAL A 87 -1.50 -7.00 -17.71
N THR A 88 -2.23 -8.11 -17.67
CA THR A 88 -3.14 -8.45 -16.57
C THR A 88 -3.02 -9.93 -16.30
N PHE A 89 -2.79 -10.31 -15.03
CA PHE A 89 -2.69 -11.69 -14.58
C PHE A 89 -3.60 -11.93 -13.39
N LYS A 90 -4.08 -13.17 -13.27
CA LYS A 90 -4.81 -13.64 -12.09
C LYS A 90 -3.90 -14.51 -11.24
N VAL A 91 -3.92 -14.28 -9.94
CA VAL A 91 -3.14 -15.06 -8.98
C VAL A 91 -4.00 -15.46 -7.78
N GLY A 92 -3.67 -16.60 -7.17
CA GLY A 92 -4.35 -17.09 -5.98
C GLY A 92 -3.91 -18.48 -5.58
N VAL A 93 -4.01 -18.80 -4.30
CA VAL A 93 -3.64 -20.11 -3.73
C VAL A 93 -4.73 -21.16 -3.92
N GLY A 94 -5.89 -20.82 -4.51
CA GLY A 94 -7.03 -21.71 -4.66
C GLY A 94 -7.55 -22.21 -3.31
N ASP A 95 -7.86 -23.52 -3.23
CA ASP A 95 -8.31 -24.17 -2.00
C ASP A 95 -7.17 -24.51 -1.02
N GLY A 96 -5.94 -24.11 -1.36
CA GLY A 96 -4.79 -24.24 -0.49
C GLY A 96 -4.90 -23.41 0.80
N LYS A 97 -3.84 -23.36 1.57
CA LYS A 97 -3.76 -22.47 2.74
C LYS A 97 -3.44 -21.05 2.31
N THR A 98 -3.89 -20.07 3.10
CA THR A 98 -3.37 -18.70 3.01
C THR A 98 -1.85 -18.70 3.04
N ASP A 99 -1.22 -17.99 2.10
CA ASP A 99 0.23 -17.80 2.05
C ASP A 99 0.55 -16.34 2.36
N ASN A 100 1.21 -16.09 3.49
CA ASN A 100 1.63 -14.76 3.93
C ASN A 100 3.05 -14.40 3.46
N GLY A 101 3.74 -15.32 2.79
CA GLY A 101 5.12 -15.16 2.34
C GLY A 101 5.29 -15.19 0.82
N ALA A 102 4.21 -15.17 0.05
CA ALA A 102 4.26 -15.20 -1.40
C ALA A 102 5.06 -14.02 -1.96
N TYR A 103 5.52 -14.14 -3.20
CA TYR A 103 6.04 -13.01 -3.95
C TYR A 103 5.35 -12.88 -5.29
N ILE A 104 5.27 -11.66 -5.79
CA ILE A 104 4.93 -11.33 -7.18
C ILE A 104 6.14 -10.67 -7.84
N GLY A 105 6.30 -10.84 -9.15
CA GLY A 105 7.40 -10.19 -9.85
C GLY A 105 7.46 -10.49 -11.34
N PHE A 106 8.48 -9.90 -11.95
CA PHE A 106 8.79 -10.06 -13.36
C PHE A 106 10.20 -10.62 -13.51
N ASN A 107 10.32 -11.74 -14.19
CA ASN A 107 11.61 -12.34 -14.56
C ASN A 107 11.99 -11.78 -15.94
N LEU A 108 13.18 -11.20 -16.03
CA LEU A 108 13.66 -10.41 -17.17
C LEU A 108 14.99 -10.95 -17.73
N GLY A 109 15.48 -12.05 -17.18
CA GLY A 109 16.68 -12.73 -17.67
C GLY A 109 16.43 -13.52 -18.96
N LYS A 110 17.19 -14.56 -19.19
CA LYS A 110 17.10 -15.40 -20.40
C LYS A 110 15.91 -16.35 -20.31
N ILE A 111 14.89 -16.12 -21.16
CA ILE A 111 13.68 -16.95 -21.23
C ILE A 111 13.77 -17.99 -22.37
N SER A 112 14.41 -17.62 -23.48
CA SER A 112 14.65 -18.49 -24.63
C SER A 112 16.02 -18.21 -25.22
N GLU A 113 16.45 -19.04 -26.19
CA GLU A 113 17.71 -18.81 -26.91
C GLU A 113 17.73 -17.48 -27.67
N ASP A 114 16.56 -16.99 -28.09
CA ASP A 114 16.42 -15.73 -28.82
C ASP A 114 16.31 -14.49 -27.89
N THR A 115 16.39 -14.68 -26.55
CA THR A 115 16.33 -13.55 -25.62
C THR A 115 17.59 -12.69 -25.77
N PRO A 116 17.45 -11.37 -26.06
CA PRO A 116 18.59 -10.45 -26.15
C PRO A 116 19.37 -10.38 -24.84
N ASP A 117 20.70 -10.42 -24.92
CA ASP A 117 21.58 -10.30 -23.76
C ASP A 117 21.51 -8.92 -23.10
N ALA A 118 21.32 -7.89 -23.91
CA ALA A 118 21.25 -6.50 -23.43
C ALA A 118 19.89 -5.87 -23.75
N SER A 119 19.36 -5.09 -22.83
CA SER A 119 18.12 -4.33 -22.99
C SER A 119 17.91 -3.35 -21.85
N VAL A 120 17.06 -2.34 -22.09
CA VAL A 120 16.51 -1.47 -21.05
C VAL A 120 15.03 -1.75 -20.94
N ILE A 121 14.58 -2.10 -19.72
CA ILE A 121 13.17 -2.40 -19.46
C ILE A 121 12.67 -1.47 -18.36
N MET A 122 11.56 -0.81 -18.63
CA MET A 122 10.80 -0.04 -17.65
C MET A 122 9.54 -0.82 -17.25
N ILE A 123 9.26 -0.88 -15.95
CA ILE A 123 8.05 -1.45 -15.37
C ILE A 123 7.32 -0.33 -14.62
N ASP A 124 6.05 -0.12 -14.97
CA ASP A 124 5.22 0.97 -14.48
C ASP A 124 3.80 0.48 -14.17
N ASP A 125 3.00 1.31 -13.47
CA ASP A 125 1.58 1.06 -13.16
C ASP A 125 1.32 -0.32 -12.51
N VAL A 126 2.23 -0.84 -11.69
CA VAL A 126 2.03 -2.14 -11.02
C VAL A 126 0.96 -2.01 -9.95
N SER A 127 -0.08 -2.83 -10.07
CA SER A 127 -1.16 -2.90 -9.09
C SER A 127 -1.61 -4.33 -8.87
N MET A 128 -2.11 -4.62 -7.67
CA MET A 128 -2.72 -5.90 -7.31
C MET A 128 -3.99 -5.64 -6.53
N ILE A 129 -5.12 -6.18 -7.01
CA ILE A 129 -6.44 -6.03 -6.37
C ILE A 129 -7.12 -7.39 -6.21
N LYS A 130 -7.81 -7.62 -5.09
CA LYS A 130 -8.66 -8.80 -4.91
C LYS A 130 -9.91 -8.65 -5.79
N ILE A 131 -10.20 -9.63 -6.63
CA ILE A 131 -11.33 -9.59 -7.58
C ILE A 131 -12.40 -10.63 -7.27
N SER A 132 -12.11 -11.69 -6.53
CA SER A 132 -13.08 -12.69 -6.08
C SER A 132 -12.57 -13.52 -4.90
N GLY A 133 -13.43 -14.36 -4.37
CA GLY A 133 -13.24 -15.19 -3.18
C GLY A 133 -13.90 -14.53 -1.97
N GLU A 134 -14.63 -15.35 -1.18
CA GLU A 134 -15.13 -14.91 0.10
C GLU A 134 -13.93 -14.55 0.98
N ASP A 135 -14.11 -13.57 1.88
CA ASP A 135 -13.31 -13.51 3.08
C ASP A 135 -13.77 -14.69 3.95
N SER A 136 -13.40 -15.90 3.51
CA SER A 136 -13.61 -17.09 4.33
C SER A 136 -12.79 -16.84 5.58
N GLY A 137 -13.51 -16.54 6.65
CA GLY A 137 -12.90 -16.46 7.97
C GLY A 137 -12.09 -17.72 8.18
N ASP A 138 -10.81 -17.66 7.92
CA ASP A 138 -9.88 -18.58 8.54
C ASP A 138 -10.16 -18.42 10.01
N ALA A 139 -10.40 -19.55 10.67
CA ALA A 139 -10.66 -19.59 12.09
C ALA A 139 -9.68 -18.63 12.75
N GLU A 140 -10.22 -17.57 13.33
CA GLU A 140 -9.48 -16.49 13.96
C GLU A 140 -8.29 -17.10 14.70
N GLU A 141 -7.07 -16.78 14.24
CA GLU A 141 -5.94 -16.78 15.15
C GLU A 141 -6.45 -15.97 16.35
N PRO A 142 -6.33 -16.48 17.60
CA PRO A 142 -6.98 -15.85 18.74
C PRO A 142 -6.71 -14.35 18.66
N GLU A 143 -7.77 -13.56 18.45
CA GLU A 143 -7.66 -12.11 18.34
C GLU A 143 -6.82 -11.63 19.52
N GLU A 144 -5.66 -11.03 19.22
CA GLU A 144 -5.03 -10.20 20.22
C GLU A 144 -6.10 -9.16 20.61
N PRO A 145 -6.48 -9.07 21.88
CA PRO A 145 -7.56 -8.19 22.28
C PRO A 145 -7.23 -6.76 21.85
N GLY A 146 -7.95 -6.23 20.83
CA GLY A 146 -7.85 -4.84 20.43
C GLY A 146 -7.45 -4.53 18.99
N LYS A 147 -7.21 -5.52 18.09
CA LYS A 147 -6.97 -5.21 16.66
C LYS A 147 -8.30 -5.21 15.88
N PRO A 148 -8.76 -4.06 15.31
CA PRO A 148 -9.97 -4.04 14.49
C PRO A 148 -9.74 -4.81 13.21
N SER A 149 -10.61 -5.79 12.90
CA SER A 149 -10.56 -6.49 11.62
C SER A 149 -10.91 -5.51 10.49
N VAL A 150 -10.03 -5.36 9.50
CA VAL A 150 -10.29 -4.56 8.31
C VAL A 150 -11.03 -5.42 7.30
N SER A 151 -12.34 -5.62 7.49
CA SER A 151 -13.20 -6.22 6.47
C SER A 151 -13.78 -5.09 5.60
N GLY A 152 -13.58 -5.18 4.28
CA GLY A 152 -14.06 -4.20 3.30
C GLY A 152 -12.96 -3.68 2.39
N ASN A 153 -13.32 -2.86 1.39
CA ASN A 153 -12.36 -2.23 0.48
C ASN A 153 -11.65 -1.07 1.19
N ASN A 154 -10.54 -1.39 1.90
CA ASN A 154 -9.66 -0.36 2.43
C ASN A 154 -9.06 0.45 1.27
N ILE A 155 -9.24 1.76 1.30
CA ILE A 155 -8.75 2.67 0.25
C ILE A 155 -7.37 3.27 0.57
N LEU A 156 -6.84 3.05 1.79
CA LEU A 156 -5.46 3.42 2.14
C LEU A 156 -4.50 2.29 1.77
N ARG A 157 -3.32 2.67 1.31
CA ARG A 157 -2.20 1.77 1.03
C ARG A 157 -1.42 1.51 2.31
N ASP A 158 -0.77 0.35 2.41
CA ASP A 158 0.10 -0.01 3.54
C ASP A 158 -0.51 0.34 4.91
N SER A 159 -1.72 -0.14 5.16
CA SER A 159 -2.49 0.15 6.38
C SER A 159 -1.85 -0.38 7.66
N GLU A 160 -0.92 -1.32 7.56
CA GLU A 160 -0.19 -1.94 8.68
C GLU A 160 1.28 -1.51 8.74
N PHE A 161 1.67 -0.52 7.94
CA PHE A 161 3.03 0.06 7.91
C PHE A 161 4.15 -0.96 7.63
N GLU A 162 3.82 -2.06 6.95
CA GLU A 162 4.77 -3.16 6.69
C GLU A 162 5.87 -2.76 5.71
N ASN A 163 5.57 -1.83 4.78
CA ASN A 163 6.50 -1.38 3.76
C ASN A 163 7.54 -0.36 4.26
N GLY A 164 7.38 0.15 5.47
CA GLY A 164 8.26 1.18 6.03
C GLY A 164 8.28 2.46 5.19
N ASN A 165 9.31 3.27 5.34
CA ASN A 165 9.46 4.53 4.59
C ASN A 165 9.88 4.35 3.12
N TRP A 166 10.11 3.11 2.65
CA TRP A 166 10.74 2.83 1.37
C TRP A 166 9.81 3.02 0.16
N HIS A 167 8.49 2.90 0.35
CA HIS A 167 7.53 2.96 -0.75
C HIS A 167 6.80 4.29 -0.88
N GLY A 168 6.98 5.20 0.07
CA GLY A 168 6.34 6.52 0.01
C GLY A 168 4.81 6.48 0.07
N ASP A 169 4.22 5.37 0.55
CA ASP A 169 2.77 5.25 0.71
C ASP A 169 2.27 6.23 1.76
N TRP A 170 3.05 6.42 2.83
CA TRP A 170 2.78 7.42 3.86
C TRP A 170 3.74 8.60 3.76
N GLY A 171 3.19 9.79 3.61
CA GLY A 171 3.92 11.04 3.81
C GLY A 171 4.01 11.34 5.30
N LEU A 172 5.24 11.47 5.80
CA LEU A 172 5.54 11.80 7.20
C LEU A 172 6.06 13.22 7.25
N TYR A 173 5.43 14.05 8.08
CA TYR A 173 5.85 15.43 8.28
C TYR A 173 5.96 15.75 9.76
N SER A 174 7.03 16.42 10.13
CA SER A 174 7.21 17.00 11.48
C SER A 174 8.10 18.23 11.41
N THR A 175 7.84 19.17 12.32
CA THR A 175 8.71 20.30 12.59
C THR A 175 9.70 19.94 13.70
N ASP A 176 10.66 20.85 14.01
CA ASP A 176 11.67 20.68 15.05
C ASP A 176 11.09 20.07 16.35
N ASP A 177 11.87 19.26 17.05
CA ASP A 177 11.53 18.57 18.30
C ASP A 177 10.36 17.55 18.22
N LYS A 178 9.98 17.16 17.01
CA LYS A 178 8.99 16.14 16.73
C LYS A 178 9.57 15.14 15.72
N GLU A 179 9.42 13.87 15.96
CA GLU A 179 9.82 12.83 15.02
C GLU A 179 8.60 12.01 14.62
N VAL A 180 8.35 11.88 13.32
CA VAL A 180 7.36 10.94 12.78
C VAL A 180 8.07 10.01 11.81
N LYS A 181 8.02 8.71 12.09
CA LYS A 181 8.71 7.68 11.31
C LYS A 181 7.91 6.39 11.27
N ILE A 182 8.19 5.54 10.29
CA ILE A 182 7.71 4.16 10.26
C ILE A 182 8.86 3.25 10.68
N GLU A 183 8.65 2.46 11.71
CA GLU A 183 9.62 1.49 12.21
C GLU A 183 8.90 0.26 12.79
N ASN A 184 9.44 -0.93 12.56
CA ASN A 184 8.93 -2.20 13.10
C ASN A 184 7.43 -2.44 12.84
N GLY A 185 6.93 -2.12 11.63
CA GLY A 185 5.52 -2.31 11.27
C GLY A 185 4.57 -1.37 12.00
N SER A 186 5.03 -0.17 12.36
CA SER A 186 4.19 0.84 13.03
C SER A 186 4.62 2.25 12.61
N ALA A 187 3.67 3.17 12.53
CA ALA A 187 4.00 4.59 12.45
C ALA A 187 4.16 5.16 13.88
N VAL A 188 5.32 5.69 14.16
CA VAL A 188 5.69 6.24 15.47
C VAL A 188 5.84 7.75 15.38
N ALA A 189 5.09 8.47 16.20
CA ALA A 189 5.24 9.91 16.40
C ALA A 189 5.76 10.18 17.82
N ASP A 190 6.99 10.65 17.94
CA ASP A 190 7.60 11.07 19.21
C ASP A 190 7.56 12.60 19.27
N LEU A 191 6.60 13.13 20.02
CA LEU A 191 6.31 14.55 20.09
C LEU A 191 6.81 15.13 21.40
N LYS A 192 7.93 15.86 21.38
CA LYS A 192 8.44 16.59 22.56
C LYS A 192 7.65 17.89 22.79
N SER A 193 7.05 18.40 21.74
CA SER A 193 6.05 19.48 21.77
C SER A 193 4.99 19.23 20.69
N VAL A 194 3.85 19.90 20.76
CA VAL A 194 2.77 19.77 19.76
C VAL A 194 2.83 20.87 18.71
N GLY A 195 3.69 21.87 18.89
CA GLY A 195 3.77 23.03 18.01
C GLY A 195 2.58 23.97 18.17
N THR A 196 2.35 24.82 17.16
CA THR A 196 1.29 25.84 17.16
C THR A 196 0.06 25.45 16.38
N ASP A 197 0.20 24.48 15.46
CA ASP A 197 -0.79 24.12 14.46
C ASP A 197 -1.06 22.62 14.45
N PRO A 198 -2.26 22.16 14.03
CA PRO A 198 -2.58 20.75 13.90
C PRO A 198 -1.58 19.99 13.02
N TRP A 199 -1.12 20.61 11.95
CA TRP A 199 -0.19 20.04 10.97
C TRP A 199 1.30 20.11 11.37
N SER A 200 1.63 20.56 12.58
CA SER A 200 3.01 20.57 13.07
C SER A 200 3.65 19.18 13.13
N ALA A 201 2.83 18.13 13.18
CA ALA A 201 3.21 16.74 12.93
C ALA A 201 2.05 16.02 12.22
N GLN A 202 2.33 15.22 11.19
CA GLN A 202 1.31 14.57 10.38
C GLN A 202 1.73 13.20 9.86
N LEU A 203 0.72 12.32 9.73
CA LEU A 203 0.71 11.19 8.81
C LEU A 203 -0.27 11.52 7.68
N LYS A 204 0.13 11.32 6.42
CA LYS A 204 -0.76 11.58 5.28
C LYS A 204 -0.59 10.58 4.15
N GLN A 205 -1.65 10.37 3.38
CA GLN A 205 -1.59 9.72 2.06
C GLN A 205 -2.22 10.62 1.01
N GLU A 206 -1.57 10.73 -0.13
CA GLU A 206 -2.06 11.46 -1.30
C GLU A 206 -2.68 10.51 -2.32
N ASN A 207 -3.42 11.06 -3.28
CA ASN A 207 -4.11 10.31 -4.35
C ASN A 207 -5.17 9.34 -3.80
N ILE A 208 -5.96 9.80 -2.85
CA ILE A 208 -7.13 9.10 -2.32
C ILE A 208 -8.39 9.71 -2.93
N ALA A 209 -9.29 8.86 -3.46
CA ALA A 209 -10.57 9.34 -3.99
C ALA A 209 -11.60 9.52 -2.86
N PHE A 210 -12.24 10.68 -2.80
CA PHE A 210 -13.34 10.98 -1.89
C PHE A 210 -14.59 11.37 -2.68
N GLU A 211 -15.67 10.59 -2.54
CA GLU A 211 -16.92 10.78 -3.26
C GLU A 211 -17.91 11.62 -2.44
N ALA A 212 -18.53 12.59 -3.09
CA ALA A 212 -19.59 13.39 -2.50
C ALA A 212 -20.78 12.54 -2.02
N GLY A 213 -21.25 12.78 -0.83
CA GLY A 213 -22.34 12.02 -0.19
C GLY A 213 -21.96 10.62 0.26
N ALA A 214 -20.70 10.21 0.17
CA ALA A 214 -20.24 8.92 0.65
C ALA A 214 -19.87 8.94 2.13
N LYS A 215 -20.00 7.76 2.77
CA LYS A 215 -19.57 7.50 4.13
C LYS A 215 -18.32 6.66 4.11
N TYR A 216 -17.44 6.91 5.05
CA TYR A 216 -16.19 6.21 5.26
C TYR A 216 -16.07 5.78 6.72
N ILE A 217 -15.60 4.57 6.97
CA ILE A 217 -15.27 4.09 8.31
C ILE A 217 -13.75 4.12 8.45
N LEU A 218 -13.26 4.97 9.32
CA LEU A 218 -11.87 4.96 9.76
C LEU A 218 -11.71 3.89 10.84
N LYS A 219 -10.76 2.99 10.65
CA LYS A 219 -10.37 1.98 11.65
C LYS A 219 -8.90 2.15 11.96
N MET A 220 -8.53 2.24 13.22
CA MET A 220 -7.12 2.29 13.61
C MET A 220 -6.91 1.73 15.02
N THR A 221 -5.72 1.19 15.24
CA THR A 221 -5.22 0.87 16.57
C THR A 221 -4.03 1.77 16.86
N VAL A 222 -4.09 2.50 17.96
CA VAL A 222 -3.05 3.44 18.34
C VAL A 222 -2.79 3.37 19.84
N ASN A 223 -1.52 3.22 20.24
CA ASN A 223 -1.09 3.40 21.60
C ASN A 223 -0.69 4.86 21.84
N ALA A 224 -1.25 5.49 22.85
CA ALA A 224 -0.96 6.88 23.23
C ALA A 224 -0.30 6.91 24.62
N GLU A 225 0.87 7.53 24.72
CA GLU A 225 1.57 7.71 26.00
C GLU A 225 0.76 8.56 26.98
N VAL A 226 -0.03 9.47 26.49
CA VAL A 226 -0.88 10.39 27.24
C VAL A 226 -2.23 10.58 26.54
N SER A 227 -3.28 10.82 27.32
CA SER A 227 -4.61 11.14 26.74
C SER A 227 -4.52 12.44 25.94
N ARG A 228 -5.03 12.44 24.70
CA ARG A 228 -4.98 13.60 23.79
C ARG A 228 -6.02 13.53 22.69
N ILE A 229 -6.18 14.64 21.98
CA ILE A 229 -6.98 14.70 20.76
C ILE A 229 -6.04 14.65 19.56
N ILE A 230 -6.43 13.92 18.52
CA ILE A 230 -5.89 13.98 17.16
C ILE A 230 -6.99 14.42 16.20
N ASN A 231 -6.61 14.94 15.02
CA ASN A 231 -7.60 15.39 14.03
C ASN A 231 -7.39 14.66 12.71
N VAL A 232 -8.45 14.06 12.17
CA VAL A 232 -8.44 13.38 10.89
C VAL A 232 -9.14 14.24 9.85
N GLN A 233 -8.54 14.41 8.67
CA GLN A 233 -9.06 15.22 7.58
C GLN A 233 -8.95 14.54 6.23
N PHE A 234 -9.98 14.80 5.40
CA PHE A 234 -9.99 14.57 3.96
C PHE A 234 -9.88 15.93 3.28
N ASN A 235 -8.89 16.08 2.43
CA ASN A 235 -8.60 17.34 1.77
C ASN A 235 -8.51 17.14 0.25
N THR A 236 -8.70 18.20 -0.53
CA THR A 236 -8.37 18.23 -1.96
C THR A 236 -6.86 18.12 -2.16
N SER A 237 -6.41 17.90 -3.39
CA SER A 237 -4.97 17.91 -3.74
C SER A 237 -4.28 19.26 -3.48
N THR A 238 -5.04 20.33 -3.39
CA THR A 238 -4.58 21.71 -3.07
C THR A 238 -4.81 22.08 -1.60
N ASP A 239 -5.08 21.07 -0.77
CA ASP A 239 -5.27 21.21 0.68
C ASP A 239 -6.59 21.86 1.16
N GLY A 240 -7.58 21.98 0.25
CA GLY A 240 -8.92 22.41 0.63
C GLY A 240 -9.64 21.35 1.48
N TYR A 241 -10.26 21.75 2.59
CA TYR A 241 -10.99 20.86 3.49
C TYR A 241 -12.25 20.28 2.82
N ILE A 242 -12.43 18.95 2.93
CA ILE A 242 -13.61 18.21 2.43
C ILE A 242 -14.45 17.70 3.61
N ALA A 243 -13.84 16.92 4.48
CA ALA A 243 -14.48 16.29 5.64
C ALA A 243 -13.41 16.00 6.72
N GLY A 244 -13.85 15.72 7.93
CA GLY A 244 -12.94 15.31 9.00
C GLY A 244 -13.61 15.26 10.35
N THR A 245 -12.85 14.82 11.35
CA THR A 245 -13.32 14.72 12.74
C THR A 245 -12.14 14.77 13.70
N ASP A 246 -12.40 15.22 14.91
CA ASP A 246 -11.48 15.08 16.03
C ASP A 246 -11.72 13.73 16.71
N ILE A 247 -10.65 13.10 17.17
CA ILE A 247 -10.68 11.80 17.84
C ILE A 247 -9.97 11.93 19.18
N GLU A 248 -10.67 11.59 20.26
CA GLU A 248 -10.10 11.53 21.59
C GLU A 248 -9.40 10.18 21.81
N LEU A 249 -8.15 10.24 22.22
CA LEU A 249 -7.36 9.08 22.62
C LEU A 249 -7.18 9.09 24.14
N ALA A 250 -7.45 7.96 24.77
CA ALA A 250 -7.06 7.70 26.15
C ALA A 250 -5.56 7.34 26.23
N GLU A 251 -4.95 7.48 27.40
CA GLU A 251 -3.64 6.89 27.67
C GLU A 251 -3.69 5.36 27.51
N GLY A 252 -2.70 4.79 26.81
CA GLY A 252 -2.62 3.35 26.50
C GLY A 252 -3.19 3.01 25.13
N ASP A 253 -3.70 1.79 25.00
CA ASP A 253 -4.18 1.24 23.73
C ASP A 253 -5.60 1.73 23.40
N ASN A 254 -5.76 2.22 22.19
CA ASN A 254 -7.03 2.69 21.66
C ASN A 254 -7.38 1.92 20.38
N VAL A 255 -8.60 1.41 20.34
CA VAL A 255 -9.20 0.80 19.14
C VAL A 255 -10.29 1.73 18.66
N ILE A 256 -10.09 2.33 17.50
CA ILE A 256 -10.95 3.37 16.95
C ILE A 256 -11.71 2.81 15.74
N GLU A 257 -13.01 3.01 15.76
CA GLU A 257 -13.90 2.86 14.60
C GLU A 257 -14.77 4.11 14.51
N GLN A 258 -14.51 4.95 13.51
CA GLN A 258 -15.14 6.26 13.37
C GLN A 258 -15.72 6.45 11.98
N GLU A 259 -17.03 6.75 11.90
CA GLU A 259 -17.67 7.17 10.64
C GLU A 259 -17.32 8.63 10.31
N ILE A 260 -16.93 8.88 9.06
CA ILE A 260 -16.69 10.20 8.48
C ILE A 260 -17.52 10.31 7.20
N THR A 261 -18.38 11.30 7.11
CA THR A 261 -19.24 11.53 5.95
C THR A 261 -18.72 12.72 5.13
N VAL A 262 -18.57 12.51 3.82
CA VAL A 262 -18.39 13.60 2.87
C VAL A 262 -19.77 14.13 2.50
N GLU A 263 -20.05 15.40 2.78
CA GLU A 263 -21.34 16.02 2.50
C GLU A 263 -21.68 15.98 0.99
N ALA A 264 -22.97 15.85 0.66
CA ALA A 264 -23.41 15.69 -0.73
C ALA A 264 -23.23 16.97 -1.59
N ASP A 265 -23.06 18.13 -0.96
CA ASP A 265 -22.79 19.42 -1.60
C ASP A 265 -21.30 19.66 -1.89
N LYS A 266 -20.42 18.78 -1.43
CA LYS A 266 -19.00 18.80 -1.75
C LYS A 266 -18.73 18.23 -3.14
N GLU A 267 -17.57 18.55 -3.69
CA GLU A 267 -17.12 17.95 -4.94
C GLU A 267 -16.55 16.55 -4.70
N THR A 268 -16.79 15.63 -5.63
CA THR A 268 -16.05 14.36 -5.68
C THR A 268 -14.62 14.65 -6.10
N VAL A 269 -13.67 14.15 -5.33
CA VAL A 269 -12.23 14.40 -5.51
C VAL A 269 -11.52 13.08 -5.81
N GLU A 270 -10.89 12.98 -6.98
CA GLU A 270 -10.15 11.76 -7.40
C GLU A 270 -8.75 11.66 -6.77
N ASN A 271 -8.12 12.81 -6.52
CA ASN A 271 -6.73 12.90 -6.04
C ASN A 271 -6.67 13.70 -4.73
N GLY A 272 -7.43 13.28 -3.72
CA GLY A 272 -7.47 13.92 -2.42
C GLY A 272 -6.31 13.48 -1.52
N ILE A 273 -6.28 14.08 -0.33
CA ILE A 273 -5.29 13.82 0.72
C ILE A 273 -6.03 13.36 1.98
N PHE A 274 -5.69 12.17 2.46
CA PHE A 274 -6.04 11.71 3.81
C PHE A 274 -4.96 12.16 4.78
N LYS A 275 -5.35 12.75 5.93
CA LYS A 275 -4.42 13.26 6.94
C LYS A 275 -4.82 12.85 8.34
N ILE A 276 -3.82 12.55 9.15
CA ILE A 276 -3.91 12.50 10.62
C ILE A 276 -2.98 13.59 11.16
N ASN A 277 -3.58 14.64 11.71
CA ASN A 277 -2.87 15.76 12.32
C ASN A 277 -2.62 15.47 13.79
N LEU A 278 -1.39 15.60 14.22
CA LEU A 278 -0.87 15.21 15.53
C LEU A 278 -0.34 16.40 16.36
N GLY A 279 -0.37 17.59 15.78
CA GLY A 279 0.06 18.82 16.47
C GLY A 279 -1.00 19.35 17.44
N LYS A 280 -1.03 20.66 17.63
CA LYS A 280 -2.00 21.34 18.51
C LYS A 280 -3.38 21.35 17.83
N ILE A 281 -4.35 20.67 18.44
CA ILE A 281 -5.72 20.60 17.92
C ILE A 281 -6.58 21.65 18.65
N ASN A 282 -7.13 22.59 17.86
CA ASN A 282 -7.90 23.72 18.37
C ASN A 282 -7.13 24.52 19.45
N ASP A 283 -7.79 25.33 20.24
CA ASP A 283 -7.18 26.02 21.37
C ASP A 283 -7.10 25.17 22.66
N GLN A 284 -7.30 23.85 22.53
CA GLN A 284 -7.21 22.93 23.64
C GLN A 284 -5.78 22.63 24.02
N ASP A 285 -5.58 22.36 25.29
CA ASP A 285 -4.28 21.95 25.84
C ASP A 285 -4.00 20.49 25.40
N THR A 286 -3.41 20.33 24.20
CA THR A 286 -3.06 19.04 23.64
C THR A 286 -1.67 18.66 24.17
N PRO A 287 -1.54 17.62 25.02
CA PRO A 287 -0.26 17.27 25.59
C PRO A 287 0.69 16.67 24.55
N ALA A 288 1.99 16.92 24.74
CA ALA A 288 3.05 16.22 24.03
C ALA A 288 3.13 14.77 24.54
N GLY A 289 3.71 13.87 23.76
CA GLY A 289 3.86 12.47 24.11
C GLY A 289 4.01 11.59 22.87
N LYS A 290 4.32 10.34 23.08
CA LYS A 290 4.52 9.36 22.01
C LYS A 290 3.18 8.76 21.57
N LEU A 291 3.04 8.59 20.25
CA LEU A 291 1.95 7.84 19.62
C LEU A 291 2.54 6.72 18.77
N VAL A 292 1.95 5.54 18.84
CA VAL A 292 2.32 4.39 18.01
C VAL A 292 1.08 3.88 17.29
N PHE A 293 1.00 4.09 15.99
CA PHE A 293 -0.09 3.58 15.14
C PHE A 293 0.31 2.21 14.63
N HIS A 294 -0.43 1.18 15.01
CA HIS A 294 -0.21 -0.21 14.56
C HIS A 294 -0.90 -0.50 13.23
N ASN A 295 -2.05 0.12 13.02
CA ASN A 295 -2.74 0.11 11.74
C ASN A 295 -3.56 1.38 11.56
N VAL A 296 -3.82 1.73 10.28
CA VAL A 296 -4.77 2.78 9.88
C VAL A 296 -5.42 2.34 8.58
N ALA A 297 -6.72 2.14 8.58
CA ALA A 297 -7.51 1.76 7.43
C ALA A 297 -8.70 2.71 7.24
N LEU A 298 -9.07 2.98 6.00
CA LEU A 298 -10.24 3.78 5.64
C LEU A 298 -11.09 3.00 4.66
N VAL A 299 -12.28 2.61 5.08
CA VAL A 299 -13.20 1.77 4.31
C VAL A 299 -14.37 2.61 3.81
N LYS A 300 -14.59 2.66 2.50
CA LYS A 300 -15.77 3.29 1.92
C LYS A 300 -16.99 2.40 2.14
N VAL A 301 -18.05 2.94 2.73
CA VAL A 301 -19.32 2.24 2.91
C VAL A 301 -20.06 2.21 1.58
N ASN A 302 -20.31 1.01 1.06
CA ASN A 302 -21.14 0.85 -0.14
C ASN A 302 -22.59 1.17 0.21
N LYS A 303 -23.27 1.98 -0.61
CA LYS A 303 -24.71 2.14 -0.49
C LYS A 303 -25.36 0.78 -0.75
N GLU A 304 -26.07 0.25 0.24
CA GLU A 304 -26.98 -0.86 -0.03
C GLU A 304 -28.01 -0.40 -1.08
N ASN A 305 -28.09 -1.13 -2.18
CA ASN A 305 -29.07 -0.92 -3.24
C ASN A 305 -30.47 -1.33 -2.77
#